data_50974d00c188c5fb8e10239024d641ed
#
_entry.id   50974d00c188c5fb8e10239024d641ed
#
_cell.length_a   1.000
_cell.length_b   1.000
_cell.length_c   1.000
_cell.angle_alpha   90.00
_cell.angle_beta   90.00
_cell.angle_gamma   90.00
#
_symmetry.space_group_name_H-M   'P 1'
#
loop_
_entity.id
_entity.type
_entity.pdbx_description
1 polymer ?
#
loop_
_entity_poly.entity_id
_entity_poly.type
_entity_poly.pdbx_seq_one_letter_code
_entity_poly.pdbx_strand_id
1 'polypeptide(L)'
;RAILEYPNIDADLKKAVESVARGHASPRAFYVDKLAEGIATIAAAFYPKSVIVRLSDFKSNEYKKLIGGSRYEPDEENPMLGFRGASRYISEDFAEAFEMECRALKRVRDEMGLTNVEIMVPFVRTLGQAERVVNMLAGYGLKRGENGLKLVMMCEVPSNAILADEFLEYFDGFSIGSNDLTQLTLGLDRDSGMELLAKDFDERDPAVKFMLSRAIKACLSKGKYVGICGQGPSDHPDLAEWLAKEGIASMSLNPDTVIETWQQLAKLAK
;
A
#
# COMPACT_ATOMS: atom_id res chain seq x y z
N ARG A 1 -7.08 12.64 12.90
CA ARG A 1 -7.32 13.03 14.32
C ARG A 1 -8.37 14.11 14.42
N ALA A 2 -8.41 15.14 13.56
CA ALA A 2 -9.46 16.15 13.61
C ALA A 2 -10.90 15.56 13.62
N ILE A 3 -11.14 14.52 12.81
CA ILE A 3 -12.40 13.79 12.78
C ILE A 3 -12.67 13.05 14.11
N LEU A 4 -11.61 12.50 14.73
CA LEU A 4 -11.72 11.74 15.97
C LEU A 4 -12.01 12.63 17.18
N GLU A 5 -11.40 13.80 17.23
CA GLU A 5 -11.54 14.77 18.32
C GLU A 5 -12.79 15.67 18.19
N TYR A 6 -13.46 15.64 17.03
CA TYR A 6 -14.71 16.39 16.84
C TYR A 6 -15.76 15.98 17.88
N PRO A 7 -16.49 16.92 18.52
CA PRO A 7 -16.54 18.37 18.25
C PRO A 7 -15.53 19.22 19.05
N ASN A 8 -14.61 18.62 19.80
CA ASN A 8 -13.70 19.29 20.75
C ASN A 8 -12.43 19.84 20.07
N ILE A 9 -12.63 20.51 18.94
CA ILE A 9 -11.59 21.15 18.12
C ILE A 9 -11.90 22.66 18.00
N ASP A 10 -10.90 23.46 17.57
CA ASP A 10 -11.16 24.92 17.39
C ASP A 10 -12.22 25.22 16.32
N ALA A 11 -12.73 26.44 16.35
CA ALA A 11 -13.86 26.84 15.52
C ALA A 11 -13.61 26.77 14.02
N ASP A 12 -12.39 27.08 13.55
CA ASP A 12 -12.08 27.09 12.13
C ASP A 12 -11.92 25.65 11.61
N LEU A 13 -11.22 24.81 12.37
CA LEU A 13 -11.09 23.40 12.05
C LEU A 13 -12.45 22.70 12.10
N LYS A 14 -13.29 23.06 13.07
CA LYS A 14 -14.66 22.53 13.17
C LYS A 14 -15.49 22.85 11.93
N LYS A 15 -15.49 24.11 11.47
CA LYS A 15 -16.17 24.51 10.24
C LYS A 15 -15.66 23.73 9.02
N ALA A 16 -14.34 23.53 8.90
CA ALA A 16 -13.75 22.76 7.81
C ALA A 16 -14.20 21.30 7.84
N VAL A 17 -14.18 20.65 9.01
CA VAL A 17 -14.65 19.27 9.19
C VAL A 17 -16.15 19.14 8.90
N GLU A 18 -16.99 20.07 9.40
CA GLU A 18 -18.43 20.09 9.14
C GLU A 18 -18.75 20.29 7.64
N SER A 19 -17.95 21.11 6.97
CA SER A 19 -18.13 21.36 5.53
C SER A 19 -17.91 20.10 4.70
N VAL A 20 -16.84 19.33 4.97
CA VAL A 20 -16.54 18.09 4.21
C VAL A 20 -17.46 16.94 4.61
N ALA A 21 -17.91 16.90 5.86
CA ALA A 21 -18.80 15.84 6.38
C ALA A 21 -20.29 16.13 6.14
N ARG A 22 -20.63 17.21 5.43
CA ARG A 22 -22.02 17.60 5.19
C ARG A 22 -22.80 16.47 4.51
N GLY A 23 -23.99 16.18 5.07
CA GLY A 23 -24.88 15.12 4.57
C GLY A 23 -24.59 13.72 5.13
N HIS A 24 -23.62 13.59 6.01
CA HIS A 24 -23.34 12.35 6.75
C HIS A 24 -23.74 12.47 8.22
N ALA A 25 -23.98 11.34 8.86
CA ALA A 25 -24.41 11.29 10.26
C ALA A 25 -23.36 11.87 11.24
N SER A 26 -22.08 11.78 10.90
CA SER A 26 -20.96 12.34 11.66
C SER A 26 -19.71 12.43 10.79
N PRO A 27 -18.68 13.18 11.20
CA PRO A 27 -17.38 13.16 10.49
C PRO A 27 -16.73 11.78 10.44
N ARG A 28 -16.90 10.95 11.46
CA ARG A 28 -16.43 9.53 11.43
C ARG A 28 -17.21 8.72 10.39
N ALA A 29 -18.52 8.88 10.32
CA ALA A 29 -19.36 8.23 9.31
C ALA A 29 -18.97 8.66 7.90
N PHE A 30 -18.78 9.97 7.68
CA PHE A 30 -18.28 10.50 6.41
C PHE A 30 -17.02 9.80 5.92
N TYR A 31 -16.01 9.64 6.79
CA TYR A 31 -14.75 8.99 6.43
C TYR A 31 -14.97 7.54 5.99
N VAL A 32 -15.70 6.78 6.81
CA VAL A 32 -15.99 5.35 6.55
C VAL A 32 -16.81 5.20 5.27
N ASP A 33 -17.87 6.01 5.11
CA ASP A 33 -18.76 5.95 3.95
C ASP A 33 -18.01 6.27 2.65
N LYS A 34 -17.22 7.34 2.62
CA LYS A 34 -16.49 7.75 1.42
C LYS A 34 -15.39 6.78 1.04
N LEU A 35 -14.68 6.23 2.02
CA LEU A 35 -13.67 5.22 1.75
C LEU A 35 -14.31 3.91 1.24
N ALA A 36 -15.38 3.47 1.88
CA ALA A 36 -16.11 2.28 1.45
C ALA A 36 -16.71 2.44 0.04
N GLU A 37 -17.31 3.60 -0.26
CA GLU A 37 -17.86 3.94 -1.59
C GLU A 37 -16.77 3.85 -2.68
N GLY A 38 -15.60 4.47 -2.43
CA GLY A 38 -14.50 4.45 -3.39
C GLY A 38 -13.97 3.04 -3.66
N ILE A 39 -13.74 2.26 -2.60
CA ILE A 39 -13.29 0.88 -2.70
C ILE A 39 -14.34 0.02 -3.42
N ALA A 40 -15.60 0.12 -3.02
CA ALA A 40 -16.71 -0.67 -3.57
C ALA A 40 -16.91 -0.41 -5.07
N THR A 41 -16.76 0.84 -5.52
CA THR A 41 -16.87 1.21 -6.92
C THR A 41 -15.87 0.44 -7.79
N ILE A 42 -14.62 0.37 -7.36
CA ILE A 42 -13.57 -0.37 -8.09
C ILE A 42 -13.80 -1.87 -7.96
N ALA A 43 -14.08 -2.35 -6.75
CA ALA A 43 -14.27 -3.78 -6.49
C ALA A 43 -15.44 -4.37 -7.27
N ALA A 44 -16.56 -3.65 -7.37
CA ALA A 44 -17.73 -4.06 -8.16
C ALA A 44 -17.43 -4.11 -9.65
N ALA A 45 -16.69 -3.11 -10.17
CA ALA A 45 -16.32 -3.06 -11.58
C ALA A 45 -15.45 -4.24 -12.03
N PHE A 46 -14.62 -4.78 -11.12
CA PHE A 46 -13.73 -5.90 -11.41
C PHE A 46 -14.26 -7.27 -10.95
N TYR A 47 -15.38 -7.30 -10.22
CA TYR A 47 -15.92 -8.56 -9.71
C TYR A 47 -16.15 -9.61 -10.83
N PRO A 48 -15.75 -10.88 -10.64
CA PRO A 48 -15.18 -11.51 -9.43
C PRO A 48 -13.64 -11.48 -9.35
N LYS A 49 -12.96 -10.72 -10.22
CA LYS A 49 -11.49 -10.63 -10.21
C LYS A 49 -11.00 -9.89 -8.95
N SER A 50 -9.86 -10.32 -8.43
CA SER A 50 -9.23 -9.69 -7.26
C SER A 50 -8.94 -8.21 -7.46
N VAL A 51 -9.20 -7.43 -6.41
CA VAL A 51 -8.82 -6.02 -6.29
C VAL A 51 -8.01 -5.86 -5.01
N ILE A 52 -6.76 -5.45 -5.15
CA ILE A 52 -5.86 -5.23 -4.02
C ILE A 52 -5.97 -3.77 -3.58
N VAL A 53 -6.38 -3.55 -2.34
CA VAL A 53 -6.52 -2.23 -1.72
C VAL A 53 -5.38 -2.02 -0.75
N ARG A 54 -4.52 -1.02 -1.03
CA ARG A 54 -3.45 -0.62 -0.13
C ARG A 54 -4.00 0.21 1.02
N LEU A 55 -3.62 -0.15 2.24
CA LEU A 55 -3.84 0.68 3.42
C LEU A 55 -3.09 2.01 3.29
N SER A 56 -3.55 3.04 4.00
CA SER A 56 -3.01 4.40 3.94
C SER A 56 -1.50 4.43 4.20
N ASP A 57 -0.75 5.09 3.34
CA ASP A 57 0.70 5.22 3.43
C ASP A 57 1.18 6.64 3.11
N PHE A 58 0.55 7.63 3.72
CA PHE A 58 1.07 8.99 3.65
C PHE A 58 2.22 9.18 4.65
N LYS A 59 3.22 9.93 4.23
CA LYS A 59 4.31 10.41 5.10
C LYS A 59 3.79 11.54 6.02
N SER A 60 4.47 11.80 7.13
CA SER A 60 4.06 12.86 8.07
C SER A 60 3.94 14.24 7.40
N ASN A 61 4.86 14.59 6.51
CA ASN A 61 4.82 15.85 5.75
C ASN A 61 3.64 15.93 4.76
N GLU A 62 3.10 14.79 4.30
CA GLU A 62 1.91 14.73 3.45
C GLU A 62 0.65 14.85 4.29
N TYR A 63 0.56 14.11 5.41
CA TYR A 63 -0.54 14.26 6.36
C TYR A 63 -0.66 15.68 6.93
N LYS A 64 0.45 16.41 7.13
CA LYS A 64 0.43 17.82 7.56
C LYS A 64 -0.36 18.73 6.63
N LYS A 65 -0.44 18.40 5.34
CA LYS A 65 -1.19 19.18 4.34
C LYS A 65 -2.70 18.92 4.37
N LEU A 66 -3.14 17.87 5.06
CA LEU A 66 -4.57 17.59 5.22
C LEU A 66 -5.20 18.54 6.24
N ILE A 67 -6.54 18.61 6.23
CA ILE A 67 -7.33 19.45 7.15
C ILE A 67 -6.94 19.15 8.60
N GLY A 68 -6.35 20.13 9.27
CA GLY A 68 -5.86 20.01 10.65
C GLY A 68 -4.57 19.21 10.83
N GLY A 69 -4.00 18.65 9.75
CA GLY A 69 -2.85 17.75 9.82
C GLY A 69 -1.63 18.34 10.53
N SER A 70 -1.34 19.61 10.31
CA SER A 70 -0.19 20.30 10.93
C SER A 70 -0.22 20.33 12.47
N ARG A 71 -1.36 20.05 13.10
CA ARG A 71 -1.50 20.02 14.58
C ARG A 71 -1.14 18.67 15.17
N TYR A 72 -1.23 17.61 14.38
CA TYR A 72 -1.17 16.23 14.86
C TYR A 72 0.06 15.47 14.39
N GLU A 73 0.66 15.92 13.30
CA GLU A 73 1.78 15.22 12.70
C GLU A 73 3.12 15.71 13.25
N PRO A 74 4.04 14.80 13.59
CA PRO A 74 5.37 15.17 14.05
C PRO A 74 6.18 15.87 12.96
N ASP A 75 7.13 16.70 13.38
CA ASP A 75 8.21 17.16 12.51
C ASP A 75 9.29 16.07 12.44
N GLU A 76 9.54 15.59 11.24
CA GLU A 76 10.55 14.57 10.97
C GLU A 76 11.58 15.10 9.97
N GLU A 77 12.86 14.88 10.24
CA GLU A 77 13.95 15.26 9.33
C GLU A 77 13.88 14.44 8.03
N ASN A 78 13.50 13.16 8.13
CA ASN A 78 13.33 12.26 7.00
C ASN A 78 11.99 11.50 7.07
N PRO A 79 10.89 12.11 6.63
CA PRO A 79 9.57 11.48 6.65
C PRO A 79 9.49 10.16 5.85
N MET A 80 10.38 9.99 4.86
CA MET A 80 10.45 8.76 4.07
C MET A 80 10.75 7.53 4.96
N LEU A 81 11.65 7.68 5.92
CA LEU A 81 12.05 6.62 6.87
C LEU A 81 11.28 6.68 8.18
N GLY A 82 10.38 7.63 8.32
CA GLY A 82 9.71 7.98 9.57
C GLY A 82 8.40 7.25 9.85
N PHE A 83 7.43 8.00 10.36
CA PHE A 83 6.15 7.53 10.86
C PHE A 83 5.16 7.30 9.71
N ARG A 84 5.26 6.15 9.04
CA ARG A 84 4.42 5.75 7.92
C ARG A 84 4.14 4.24 7.91
N GLY A 85 3.13 3.82 7.17
CA GLY A 85 2.77 2.42 6.94
C GLY A 85 2.51 1.65 8.25
N ALA A 86 3.03 0.45 8.36
CA ALA A 86 2.80 -0.46 9.49
C ALA A 86 3.11 0.16 10.85
N SER A 87 4.19 0.95 10.97
CA SER A 87 4.54 1.61 12.24
C SER A 87 3.47 2.60 12.71
N ARG A 88 2.76 3.24 11.78
CA ARG A 88 1.67 4.17 12.07
C ARG A 88 0.47 3.42 12.62
N TYR A 89 0.07 2.31 12.00
CA TYR A 89 -1.11 1.55 12.41
C TYR A 89 -1.00 0.98 13.82
N ILE A 90 0.18 0.51 14.19
CA ILE A 90 0.44 -0.08 15.50
C ILE A 90 0.72 0.96 16.61
N SER A 91 0.72 2.25 16.28
CA SER A 91 0.85 3.35 17.24
C SER A 91 -0.49 3.64 17.92
N GLU A 92 -0.46 3.87 19.23
CA GLU A 92 -1.62 4.30 19.98
C GLU A 92 -2.23 5.60 19.43
N ASP A 93 -1.39 6.51 18.97
CA ASP A 93 -1.81 7.78 18.37
C ASP A 93 -2.63 7.65 17.09
N PHE A 94 -2.53 6.53 16.38
CA PHE A 94 -3.19 6.32 15.10
C PHE A 94 -4.21 5.17 15.12
N ALA A 95 -4.25 4.36 16.17
CA ALA A 95 -5.06 3.15 16.24
C ALA A 95 -6.55 3.38 15.92
N GLU A 96 -7.17 4.45 16.46
CA GLU A 96 -8.57 4.78 16.15
C GLU A 96 -8.78 5.20 14.69
N ALA A 97 -7.82 5.92 14.08
CA ALA A 97 -7.88 6.26 12.67
C ALA A 97 -7.77 5.01 11.79
N PHE A 98 -6.88 4.10 12.16
CA PHE A 98 -6.74 2.81 11.49
C PHE A 98 -7.99 1.94 11.63
N GLU A 99 -8.64 1.94 12.79
CA GLU A 99 -9.92 1.25 12.98
C GLU A 99 -10.99 1.73 11.99
N MET A 100 -11.09 3.05 11.73
CA MET A 100 -12.05 3.56 10.74
C MET A 100 -11.76 3.05 9.33
N GLU A 101 -10.49 2.94 8.94
CA GLU A 101 -10.09 2.35 7.66
C GLU A 101 -10.48 0.86 7.58
N CYS A 102 -10.23 0.11 8.65
CA CYS A 102 -10.64 -1.30 8.76
C CYS A 102 -12.17 -1.46 8.70
N ARG A 103 -12.93 -0.57 9.33
CA ARG A 103 -14.41 -0.54 9.25
C ARG A 103 -14.91 -0.34 7.82
N ALA A 104 -14.28 0.55 7.05
CA ALA A 104 -14.63 0.74 5.66
C ALA A 104 -14.40 -0.52 4.82
N LEU A 105 -13.24 -1.16 4.98
CA LEU A 105 -12.92 -2.42 4.31
C LEU A 105 -13.86 -3.55 4.70
N LYS A 106 -14.17 -3.68 6.00
CA LYS A 106 -15.11 -4.67 6.50
C LYS A 106 -16.51 -4.47 5.91
N ARG A 107 -16.99 -3.22 5.86
CA ARG A 107 -18.27 -2.88 5.24
C ARG A 107 -18.33 -3.30 3.77
N VAL A 108 -17.28 -3.04 3.01
CA VAL A 108 -17.21 -3.44 1.59
C VAL A 108 -17.29 -4.95 1.45
N ARG A 109 -16.54 -5.69 2.25
CA ARG A 109 -16.47 -7.15 2.13
C ARG A 109 -17.71 -7.85 2.70
N ASP A 110 -18.14 -7.47 3.91
CA ASP A 110 -19.15 -8.21 4.66
C ASP A 110 -20.57 -7.69 4.38
N GLU A 111 -20.78 -6.36 4.31
CA GLU A 111 -22.10 -5.79 4.11
C GLU A 111 -22.46 -5.66 2.63
N MET A 112 -21.50 -5.25 1.78
CA MET A 112 -21.71 -5.12 0.34
C MET A 112 -21.41 -6.41 -0.44
N GLY A 113 -20.83 -7.44 0.22
CA GLY A 113 -20.56 -8.74 -0.36
C GLY A 113 -19.40 -8.76 -1.40
N LEU A 114 -18.58 -7.71 -1.45
CA LEU A 114 -17.46 -7.62 -2.40
C LEU A 114 -16.22 -8.32 -1.85
N THR A 115 -16.29 -9.63 -1.73
CA THR A 115 -15.23 -10.48 -1.16
C THR A 115 -13.98 -10.59 -2.02
N ASN A 116 -14.01 -10.06 -3.24
CA ASN A 116 -12.86 -9.97 -4.15
C ASN A 116 -11.84 -8.89 -3.73
N VAL A 117 -12.12 -8.09 -2.69
CA VAL A 117 -11.17 -7.14 -2.13
C VAL A 117 -10.14 -7.87 -1.28
N GLU A 118 -8.86 -7.71 -1.61
CA GLU A 118 -7.70 -8.14 -0.84
C GLU A 118 -7.04 -6.91 -0.20
N ILE A 119 -6.37 -7.06 0.94
CA ILE A 119 -5.78 -5.94 1.68
C ILE A 119 -4.26 -5.99 1.53
N MET A 120 -3.66 -4.85 1.16
CA MET A 120 -2.22 -4.69 1.08
C MET A 120 -1.69 -3.81 2.21
N VAL A 121 -0.73 -4.35 2.96
CA VAL A 121 -0.08 -3.65 4.09
C VAL A 121 1.24 -3.03 3.60
N PRO A 122 1.35 -1.69 3.59
CA PRO A 122 2.56 -0.99 3.15
C PRO A 122 3.60 -0.85 4.26
N PHE A 123 4.84 -0.71 3.87
CA PHE A 123 5.99 -0.28 4.67
C PHE A 123 6.16 -1.05 5.99
N VAL A 124 6.21 -2.37 5.86
CA VAL A 124 6.44 -3.30 6.98
C VAL A 124 7.94 -3.52 7.11
N ARG A 125 8.57 -3.02 8.18
CA ARG A 125 10.03 -3.03 8.34
C ARG A 125 10.58 -4.32 8.96
N THR A 126 9.82 -4.90 9.90
CA THR A 126 10.29 -6.04 10.70
C THR A 126 9.21 -7.11 10.83
N LEU A 127 9.62 -8.33 11.14
CA LEU A 127 8.69 -9.45 11.40
C LEU A 127 7.76 -9.14 12.58
N GLY A 128 8.25 -8.47 13.61
CA GLY A 128 7.42 -8.04 14.74
C GLY A 128 6.35 -7.01 14.34
N GLN A 129 6.62 -6.13 13.37
CA GLN A 129 5.59 -5.23 12.81
C GLN A 129 4.57 -6.03 12.00
N ALA A 130 5.02 -7.00 11.19
CA ALA A 130 4.14 -7.87 10.42
C ALA A 130 3.14 -8.60 11.33
N GLU A 131 3.63 -9.25 12.36
CA GLU A 131 2.79 -9.95 13.35
C GLU A 131 1.78 -9.01 14.01
N ARG A 132 2.22 -7.84 14.49
CA ARG A 132 1.33 -6.89 15.16
C ARG A 132 0.23 -6.37 14.26
N VAL A 133 0.55 -6.00 13.01
CA VAL A 133 -0.47 -5.49 12.06
C VAL A 133 -1.46 -6.58 11.69
N VAL A 134 -1.01 -7.80 11.42
CA VAL A 134 -1.90 -8.92 11.11
C VAL A 134 -2.85 -9.22 12.28
N ASN A 135 -2.34 -9.19 13.51
CA ASN A 135 -3.15 -9.37 14.72
C ASN A 135 -4.15 -8.21 14.92
N MET A 136 -3.77 -6.96 14.64
CA MET A 136 -4.67 -5.82 14.71
C MET A 136 -5.81 -5.92 13.68
N LEU A 137 -5.49 -6.26 12.43
CA LEU A 137 -6.50 -6.49 11.39
C LEU A 137 -7.49 -7.58 11.81
N ALA A 138 -6.99 -8.69 12.37
CA ALA A 138 -7.85 -9.75 12.91
C ALA A 138 -8.73 -9.26 14.05
N GLY A 139 -8.21 -8.43 14.95
CA GLY A 139 -8.96 -7.80 16.04
C GLY A 139 -10.08 -6.88 15.57
N TYR A 140 -9.92 -6.24 14.43
CA TYR A 140 -10.94 -5.41 13.77
C TYR A 140 -11.88 -6.24 12.85
N GLY A 141 -11.79 -7.56 12.86
CA GLY A 141 -12.65 -8.45 12.08
C GLY A 141 -12.21 -8.65 10.62
N LEU A 142 -10.95 -8.36 10.32
CA LEU A 142 -10.32 -8.60 9.02
C LEU A 142 -9.25 -9.70 9.15
N LYS A 143 -9.71 -10.90 9.55
CA LYS A 143 -8.82 -12.02 9.79
C LYS A 143 -8.44 -12.71 8.49
N ARG A 144 -7.13 -12.89 8.30
CA ARG A 144 -6.56 -13.61 7.15
C ARG A 144 -7.20 -14.99 6.96
N GLY A 145 -7.63 -15.29 5.74
CA GLY A 145 -8.30 -16.55 5.37
C GLY A 145 -9.79 -16.58 5.65
N GLU A 146 -10.33 -15.75 6.54
CA GLU A 146 -11.76 -15.68 6.83
C GLU A 146 -12.52 -15.03 5.66
N ASN A 147 -13.61 -15.66 5.21
CA ASN A 147 -14.34 -15.25 4.00
C ASN A 147 -13.43 -15.07 2.77
N GLY A 148 -12.35 -15.84 2.65
CA GLY A 148 -11.41 -15.77 1.55
C GLY A 148 -10.50 -14.53 1.57
N LEU A 149 -10.44 -13.78 2.69
CA LEU A 149 -9.58 -12.60 2.79
C LEU A 149 -8.11 -12.99 2.66
N LYS A 150 -7.44 -12.39 1.69
CA LYS A 150 -5.98 -12.44 1.55
C LYS A 150 -5.36 -11.15 2.04
N LEU A 151 -4.25 -11.30 2.75
CA LEU A 151 -3.38 -10.21 3.15
C LEU A 151 -2.11 -10.23 2.32
N VAL A 152 -1.88 -9.20 1.54
CA VAL A 152 -0.68 -8.99 0.72
C VAL A 152 0.22 -8.00 1.44
N MET A 153 1.53 -8.21 1.42
CA MET A 153 2.49 -7.21 1.91
C MET A 153 3.08 -6.44 0.74
N MET A 154 3.21 -5.12 0.88
CA MET A 154 4.04 -4.36 -0.04
C MET A 154 5.52 -4.65 0.28
N CYS A 155 6.19 -5.32 -0.64
CA CYS A 155 7.63 -5.61 -0.54
C CYS A 155 8.40 -4.43 -1.11
N GLU A 156 8.80 -3.52 -0.24
CA GLU A 156 9.38 -2.23 -0.63
C GLU A 156 10.52 -1.77 0.28
N VAL A 157 10.78 -2.50 1.37
CA VAL A 157 11.94 -2.30 2.23
C VAL A 157 12.91 -3.45 1.97
N PRO A 158 14.24 -3.23 1.85
CA PRO A 158 15.20 -4.30 1.60
C PRO A 158 15.10 -5.49 2.55
N SER A 159 14.75 -5.26 3.83
CA SER A 159 14.49 -6.34 4.80
C SER A 159 13.40 -7.31 4.34
N ASN A 160 12.43 -6.84 3.56
CA ASN A 160 11.33 -7.67 3.05
C ASN A 160 11.84 -8.70 2.03
N ALA A 161 12.76 -8.32 1.16
CA ALA A 161 13.37 -9.24 0.20
C ALA A 161 14.39 -10.16 0.86
N ILE A 162 15.16 -9.67 1.83
CA ILE A 162 16.16 -10.45 2.57
C ILE A 162 15.48 -11.55 3.38
N LEU A 163 14.42 -11.23 4.13
CA LEU A 163 13.66 -12.16 4.97
C LEU A 163 12.32 -12.54 4.33
N ALA A 164 12.32 -12.72 2.99
CA ALA A 164 11.07 -12.93 2.25
C ALA A 164 10.32 -14.17 2.71
N ASP A 165 11.02 -15.25 2.99
CA ASP A 165 10.40 -16.51 3.43
C ASP A 165 9.70 -16.37 4.77
N GLU A 166 10.28 -15.61 5.71
CA GLU A 166 9.74 -15.35 7.04
C GLU A 166 8.56 -14.40 6.99
N PHE A 167 8.61 -13.33 6.19
CA PHE A 167 7.46 -12.45 5.98
C PHE A 167 6.28 -13.18 5.35
N LEU A 168 6.52 -14.12 4.46
CA LEU A 168 5.48 -14.92 3.84
C LEU A 168 4.73 -15.86 4.82
N GLU A 169 5.21 -16.07 6.02
CA GLU A 169 4.42 -16.76 7.06
C GLU A 169 3.21 -15.92 7.51
N TYR A 170 3.33 -14.60 7.47
CA TYR A 170 2.29 -13.66 7.85
C TYR A 170 1.37 -13.25 6.70
N PHE A 171 1.84 -13.32 5.44
CA PHE A 171 1.14 -12.81 4.27
C PHE A 171 0.89 -13.88 3.20
N ASP A 172 -0.11 -13.64 2.36
CA ASP A 172 -0.50 -14.53 1.26
C ASP A 172 0.24 -14.24 -0.04
N GLY A 173 1.10 -13.24 -0.02
CA GLY A 173 1.92 -12.85 -1.15
C GLY A 173 2.50 -11.46 -1.00
N PHE A 174 3.23 -11.04 -2.03
CA PHE A 174 3.83 -9.72 -2.11
C PHE A 174 3.28 -8.92 -3.30
N SER A 175 3.15 -7.62 -3.10
CA SER A 175 3.12 -6.64 -4.18
C SER A 175 4.39 -5.79 -4.05
N ILE A 176 5.27 -5.83 -5.03
CA ILE A 176 6.57 -5.18 -4.92
C ILE A 176 6.41 -3.69 -5.21
N GLY A 177 6.75 -2.85 -4.22
CA GLY A 177 6.83 -1.40 -4.36
C GLY A 177 8.21 -1.01 -4.84
N SER A 178 8.46 -1.12 -6.14
CA SER A 178 9.81 -0.98 -6.70
C SER A 178 10.41 0.41 -6.52
N ASN A 179 9.60 1.46 -6.46
CA ASN A 179 10.09 2.82 -6.21
C ASN A 179 10.79 2.93 -4.85
N ASP A 180 10.11 2.56 -3.78
CA ASP A 180 10.65 2.62 -2.42
C ASP A 180 11.78 1.58 -2.24
N LEU A 181 11.63 0.39 -2.83
CA LEU A 181 12.66 -0.63 -2.79
C LEU A 181 13.96 -0.16 -3.47
N THR A 182 13.87 0.51 -4.63
CA THR A 182 15.02 1.08 -5.33
C THR A 182 15.69 2.17 -4.50
N GLN A 183 14.88 3.13 -4.01
CA GLN A 183 15.36 4.21 -3.17
C GLN A 183 16.13 3.70 -1.95
N LEU A 184 15.58 2.71 -1.25
CA LEU A 184 16.17 2.18 -0.02
C LEU A 184 17.35 1.23 -0.29
N THR A 185 17.33 0.51 -1.40
CA THR A 185 18.45 -0.36 -1.81
C THR A 185 19.67 0.44 -2.19
N LEU A 186 19.47 1.52 -2.96
CA LEU A 186 20.57 2.36 -3.46
C LEU A 186 20.94 3.51 -2.49
N GLY A 187 20.11 3.74 -1.44
CA GLY A 187 20.32 4.86 -0.50
C GLY A 187 20.15 6.23 -1.18
N LEU A 188 19.22 6.33 -2.13
CA LEU A 188 18.92 7.55 -2.89
C LEU A 188 17.56 8.12 -2.50
N ASP A 189 17.43 9.44 -2.58
CA ASP A 189 16.12 10.09 -2.50
C ASP A 189 15.62 10.35 -3.94
N ARG A 190 14.54 9.62 -4.32
CA ARG A 190 13.90 9.76 -5.63
C ARG A 190 13.43 11.19 -5.92
N ASP A 191 12.98 11.88 -4.87
CA ASP A 191 12.42 13.23 -4.95
C ASP A 191 13.52 14.30 -4.77
N SER A 192 14.81 13.90 -4.80
CA SER A 192 15.93 14.82 -4.70
C SER A 192 15.93 15.82 -5.86
N GLY A 193 16.01 17.11 -5.52
CA GLY A 193 16.20 18.16 -6.51
C GLY A 193 17.61 18.19 -7.14
N MET A 194 18.50 17.29 -6.70
CA MET A 194 19.87 17.18 -7.24
C MET A 194 19.89 16.23 -8.43
N GLU A 195 20.07 16.78 -9.63
CA GLU A 195 20.11 16.01 -10.89
C GLU A 195 21.13 14.85 -10.87
N LEU A 196 22.24 15.03 -10.16
CA LEU A 196 23.27 13.99 -10.01
C LEU A 196 22.70 12.73 -9.33
N LEU A 197 21.93 12.91 -8.25
CA LEU A 197 21.33 11.78 -7.52
C LEU A 197 20.13 11.19 -8.27
N ALA A 198 19.34 12.02 -8.93
CA ALA A 198 18.20 11.56 -9.70
C ALA A 198 18.60 10.64 -10.87
N LYS A 199 19.78 10.83 -11.44
CA LYS A 199 20.31 9.98 -12.53
C LYS A 199 20.69 8.58 -12.08
N ASP A 200 21.06 8.41 -10.83
CA ASP A 200 21.45 7.10 -10.28
C ASP A 200 20.22 6.28 -9.85
N PHE A 201 19.02 6.87 -9.82
CA PHE A 201 17.79 6.15 -9.53
C PHE A 201 17.34 5.34 -10.74
N ASP A 202 17.64 4.06 -10.76
CA ASP A 202 17.22 3.13 -11.82
C ASP A 202 16.71 1.81 -11.22
N GLU A 203 15.44 1.50 -11.45
CA GLU A 203 14.81 0.25 -11.01
C GLU A 203 15.42 -1.00 -11.69
N ARG A 204 16.21 -0.80 -12.76
CA ARG A 204 16.94 -1.86 -13.47
C ARG A 204 18.33 -2.12 -12.91
N ASP A 205 18.77 -1.37 -11.90
CA ASP A 205 20.08 -1.58 -11.27
C ASP A 205 20.22 -3.06 -10.82
N PRO A 206 21.40 -3.67 -10.99
CA PRO A 206 21.63 -5.05 -10.59
C PRO A 206 21.31 -5.37 -9.13
N ALA A 207 21.56 -4.44 -8.20
CA ALA A 207 21.22 -4.63 -6.79
C ALA A 207 19.71 -4.64 -6.57
N VAL A 208 18.97 -3.77 -7.27
CA VAL A 208 17.51 -3.75 -7.24
C VAL A 208 16.94 -5.03 -7.85
N LYS A 209 17.42 -5.42 -9.04
CA LYS A 209 17.02 -6.70 -9.67
C LYS A 209 17.30 -7.92 -8.79
N PHE A 210 18.37 -7.91 -8.01
CA PHE A 210 18.64 -8.97 -7.04
C PHE A 210 17.53 -9.05 -5.98
N MET A 211 17.10 -7.90 -5.42
CA MET A 211 16.01 -7.84 -4.44
C MET A 211 14.67 -8.27 -5.05
N LEU A 212 14.37 -7.79 -6.27
CA LEU A 212 13.18 -8.20 -7.01
C LEU A 212 13.13 -9.71 -7.23
N SER A 213 14.21 -10.29 -7.77
CA SER A 213 14.33 -11.73 -8.04
C SER A 213 14.19 -12.55 -6.76
N ARG A 214 14.80 -12.11 -5.64
CA ARG A 214 14.70 -12.79 -4.34
C ARG A 214 13.25 -12.83 -3.84
N ALA A 215 12.53 -11.70 -3.90
CA ALA A 215 11.14 -11.62 -3.49
C ALA A 215 10.23 -12.50 -4.38
N ILE A 216 10.42 -12.44 -5.71
CA ILE A 216 9.64 -13.23 -6.66
C ILE A 216 9.86 -14.74 -6.39
N LYS A 217 11.10 -15.19 -6.31
CA LYS A 217 11.42 -16.60 -6.10
C LYS A 217 10.89 -17.14 -4.77
N ALA A 218 10.94 -16.35 -3.71
CA ALA A 218 10.39 -16.74 -2.42
C ALA A 218 8.87 -16.96 -2.50
N CYS A 219 8.13 -16.07 -3.15
CA CYS A 219 6.70 -16.26 -3.36
C CYS A 219 6.40 -17.49 -4.22
N LEU A 220 7.07 -17.65 -5.34
CA LEU A 220 6.87 -18.79 -6.25
C LEU A 220 7.17 -20.14 -5.57
N SER A 221 8.24 -20.22 -4.78
CA SER A 221 8.59 -21.45 -4.06
C SER A 221 7.54 -21.89 -3.04
N LYS A 222 6.77 -20.93 -2.52
CA LYS A 222 5.67 -21.18 -1.57
C LYS A 222 4.29 -21.23 -2.25
N GLY A 223 4.21 -21.11 -3.59
CA GLY A 223 2.95 -21.06 -4.33
C GLY A 223 2.09 -19.82 -3.97
N LYS A 224 2.74 -18.72 -3.58
CA LYS A 224 2.07 -17.48 -3.17
C LYS A 224 2.11 -16.43 -4.27
N TYR A 225 1.16 -15.49 -4.21
CA TYR A 225 1.07 -14.39 -5.16
C TYR A 225 2.30 -13.48 -5.10
N VAL A 226 2.73 -13.00 -6.26
CA VAL A 226 3.69 -11.91 -6.39
C VAL A 226 3.34 -11.00 -7.56
N GLY A 227 3.14 -9.73 -7.29
CA GLY A 227 2.95 -8.67 -8.28
C GLY A 227 3.92 -7.52 -8.05
N ILE A 228 3.93 -6.56 -8.96
CA ILE A 228 4.67 -5.30 -8.84
C ILE A 228 3.72 -4.13 -9.04
N CYS A 229 3.87 -3.08 -8.23
CA CYS A 229 3.04 -1.87 -8.28
C CYS A 229 3.85 -0.57 -8.38
N GLY A 230 5.13 -0.66 -8.69
CA GLY A 230 5.97 0.50 -9.03
C GLY A 230 5.79 0.97 -10.47
N GLN A 231 6.47 2.06 -10.85
CA GLN A 231 6.40 2.63 -12.19
C GLN A 231 7.31 1.95 -13.21
N GLY A 232 8.34 1.24 -12.73
CA GLY A 232 9.36 0.63 -13.57
C GLY A 232 8.86 -0.13 -14.80
N PRO A 233 7.86 -1.02 -14.68
CA PRO A 233 7.33 -1.74 -15.86
C PRO A 233 6.66 -0.84 -16.90
N SER A 234 6.12 0.32 -16.50
CA SER A 234 5.55 1.31 -17.43
C SER A 234 6.63 2.13 -18.14
N ASP A 235 7.67 2.48 -17.40
CA ASP A 235 8.74 3.36 -17.89
C ASP A 235 9.81 2.59 -18.68
N HIS A 236 9.99 1.29 -18.36
CA HIS A 236 11.05 0.43 -18.89
C HIS A 236 10.49 -0.89 -19.43
N PRO A 237 10.21 -0.97 -20.75
CA PRO A 237 9.71 -2.20 -21.38
C PRO A 237 10.60 -3.43 -21.18
N ASP A 238 11.92 -3.24 -21.13
CA ASP A 238 12.90 -4.29 -20.86
C ASP A 238 12.79 -4.85 -19.43
N LEU A 239 12.42 -4.00 -18.45
CA LEU A 239 12.14 -4.45 -17.10
C LEU A 239 10.86 -5.29 -17.04
N ALA A 240 9.80 -4.87 -17.75
CA ALA A 240 8.56 -5.64 -17.82
C ALA A 240 8.79 -7.04 -18.42
N GLU A 241 9.60 -7.14 -19.48
CA GLU A 241 9.99 -8.44 -20.06
C GLU A 241 10.78 -9.30 -19.08
N TRP A 242 11.74 -8.69 -18.39
CA TRP A 242 12.55 -9.40 -17.40
C TRP A 242 11.69 -9.93 -16.24
N LEU A 243 10.78 -9.12 -15.72
CA LEU A 243 9.84 -9.52 -14.67
C LEU A 243 8.93 -10.68 -15.10
N ALA A 244 8.45 -10.65 -16.35
CA ALA A 244 7.66 -11.75 -16.91
C ALA A 244 8.46 -13.06 -16.95
N LYS A 245 9.75 -12.99 -17.33
CA LYS A 245 10.66 -14.14 -17.36
C LYS A 245 10.99 -14.64 -15.95
N GLU A 246 11.04 -13.77 -14.94
CA GLU A 246 11.20 -14.15 -13.53
C GLU A 246 9.94 -14.83 -12.95
N GLY A 247 8.80 -14.77 -13.67
CA GLY A 247 7.55 -15.44 -13.28
C GLY A 247 6.61 -14.60 -12.43
N ILE A 248 6.68 -13.27 -12.53
CA ILE A 248 5.76 -12.38 -11.81
C ILE A 248 4.31 -12.61 -12.26
N ALA A 249 3.36 -12.61 -11.33
CA ALA A 249 1.96 -12.90 -11.62
C ALA A 249 1.19 -11.70 -12.18
N SER A 250 1.55 -10.49 -11.79
CA SER A 250 0.89 -9.27 -12.27
C SER A 250 1.82 -8.06 -12.24
N MET A 251 1.53 -7.09 -13.10
CA MET A 251 2.20 -5.79 -13.16
C MET A 251 1.13 -4.71 -13.17
N SER A 252 1.21 -3.77 -12.23
CA SER A 252 0.43 -2.54 -12.30
C SER A 252 1.12 -1.59 -13.30
N LEU A 253 0.33 -1.03 -14.19
CA LEU A 253 0.82 -0.15 -15.25
C LEU A 253 0.05 1.16 -15.25
N ASN A 254 0.68 2.22 -15.73
CA ASN A 254 -0.03 3.44 -16.04
C ASN A 254 -1.06 3.16 -17.14
N PRO A 255 -2.27 3.74 -17.10
CA PRO A 255 -3.36 3.41 -18.04
C PRO A 255 -2.97 3.54 -19.51
N ASP A 256 -2.14 4.50 -19.86
CA ASP A 256 -1.65 4.79 -21.20
C ASP A 256 -0.66 3.74 -21.74
N THR A 257 0.07 3.05 -20.85
CA THR A 257 1.07 2.04 -21.23
C THR A 257 0.53 0.59 -21.24
N VAL A 258 -0.69 0.35 -20.74
CA VAL A 258 -1.27 -1.01 -20.60
C VAL A 258 -1.28 -1.77 -21.92
N ILE A 259 -1.78 -1.16 -22.97
CA ILE A 259 -1.96 -1.85 -24.28
C ILE A 259 -0.61 -2.18 -24.91
N GLU A 260 0.32 -1.24 -24.90
CA GLU A 260 1.66 -1.45 -25.47
C GLU A 260 2.42 -2.54 -24.74
N THR A 261 2.46 -2.45 -23.41
CA THR A 261 3.13 -3.46 -22.56
C THR A 261 2.51 -4.84 -22.75
N TRP A 262 1.18 -4.93 -22.80
CA TRP A 262 0.49 -6.19 -23.04
C TRP A 262 0.85 -6.79 -24.41
N GLN A 263 0.84 -5.98 -25.49
CA GLN A 263 1.23 -6.43 -26.83
C GLN A 263 2.68 -6.89 -26.89
N GLN A 264 3.58 -6.22 -26.16
CA GLN A 264 4.98 -6.59 -26.07
C GLN A 264 5.14 -7.94 -25.36
N LEU A 265 4.54 -8.11 -24.19
CA LEU A 265 4.62 -9.36 -23.41
C LEU A 265 3.98 -10.54 -24.14
N ALA A 266 2.91 -10.31 -24.92
CA ALA A 266 2.28 -11.34 -25.73
C ALA A 266 3.21 -11.93 -26.83
N LYS A 267 4.23 -11.19 -27.27
CA LYS A 267 5.26 -11.69 -28.19
C LYS A 267 6.24 -12.67 -27.53
N LEU A 268 6.43 -12.56 -26.21
CA LEU A 268 7.30 -13.49 -25.46
C LEU A 268 6.66 -14.86 -25.21
N ALA A 269 5.33 -14.94 -25.31
CA ALA A 269 4.57 -16.16 -25.06
C ALA A 269 4.47 -17.06 -26.32
N LYS A 270 5.02 -16.61 -27.46
CA LYS A 270 5.14 -17.36 -28.71
C LYS A 270 6.52 -17.99 -28.85
#